data_0e4640c7482cec9074c9dee2992fd110
#
_entry.id   0e4640c7482cec9074c9dee2992fd110
#
_cell.length_a   1.000
_cell.length_b   1.000
_cell.length_c   1.000
_cell.angle_alpha   90.00
_cell.angle_beta   90.00
_cell.angle_gamma   90.00
#
_symmetry.space_group_name_H-M   'P 1'
#
loop_
_entity.id
_entity.type
_entity.pdbx_description
1 polymer ?
#
loop_
_entity_poly.entity_id
_entity_poly.type
_entity_poly.pdbx_seq_one_letter_code
_entity_poly.pdbx_strand_id
1 'polypeptide(L)'
;MSRTTSKVTPSRPVIGINADFVPAGKTSSAQMRVHAGYADSVFAAGGLPLVIPTSLKERELEETLDKLDGFLLTGGPLDLDPKRLGMPPSPHVQPMPARREDFDRMLCRLIVQRKMPCLAVALGALELNIICGGSIFLHLPTDIPKSFPHKDLNGGVHRHAVMLEPGTRLDHIYGGGENPVNSYHPQAVNKIAPCFPVAPQSIDGVVEAFETVDPHWNCTGVQWHPHSETASALDMQLFEAFVQSCTRHDLRVFQAAA
;
A
#
# COMPACT_ATOMS: atom_id res chain seq x y z
N MET A 1 -49.74 10.34 -15.02
CA MET A 1 -48.45 9.83 -15.54
C MET A 1 -47.42 9.99 -14.40
N SER A 2 -47.14 8.91 -13.69
CA SER A 2 -46.18 8.90 -12.58
C SER A 2 -44.77 8.84 -13.16
N ARG A 3 -43.95 9.87 -12.95
CA ARG A 3 -42.51 9.83 -13.28
C ARG A 3 -41.80 8.92 -12.27
N THR A 4 -41.46 7.73 -12.70
CA THR A 4 -40.55 6.85 -11.96
C THR A 4 -39.16 7.50 -11.95
N THR A 5 -38.82 8.15 -10.85
CA THR A 5 -37.45 8.57 -10.61
C THR A 5 -36.61 7.29 -10.40
N SER A 6 -35.84 6.89 -11.42
CA SER A 6 -34.83 5.86 -11.26
C SER A 6 -33.84 6.34 -10.21
N LYS A 7 -33.79 5.67 -9.07
CA LYS A 7 -32.69 5.84 -8.09
C LYS A 7 -31.40 5.47 -8.82
N VAL A 8 -30.58 6.47 -9.15
CA VAL A 8 -29.22 6.24 -9.61
C VAL A 8 -28.48 5.62 -8.41
N THR A 9 -28.20 4.33 -8.51
CA THR A 9 -27.31 3.67 -7.54
C THR A 9 -25.95 4.34 -7.69
N PRO A 10 -25.32 4.85 -6.61
CA PRO A 10 -23.98 5.43 -6.71
C PRO A 10 -23.03 4.40 -7.35
N SER A 11 -22.24 4.83 -8.32
CA SER A 11 -21.25 3.97 -8.94
C SER A 11 -20.24 3.54 -7.89
N ARG A 12 -19.85 2.26 -7.92
CA ARG A 12 -18.80 1.74 -7.04
C ARG A 12 -17.46 2.36 -7.47
N PRO A 13 -16.62 2.85 -6.53
CA PRO A 13 -15.33 3.38 -6.92
C PRO A 13 -14.43 2.29 -7.52
N VAL A 14 -13.72 2.63 -8.59
CA VAL A 14 -12.81 1.74 -9.31
C VAL A 14 -11.43 1.86 -8.70
N ILE A 15 -10.92 0.77 -8.13
CA ILE A 15 -9.65 0.73 -7.41
C ILE A 15 -8.61 -0.03 -8.22
N GLY A 16 -7.55 0.66 -8.65
CA GLY A 16 -6.40 0.02 -9.29
C GLY A 16 -5.58 -0.79 -8.27
N ILE A 17 -5.07 -1.94 -8.70
CA ILE A 17 -4.22 -2.82 -7.91
C ILE A 17 -3.03 -3.22 -8.77
N ASN A 18 -1.79 -2.87 -8.40
CA ASN A 18 -0.61 -3.28 -9.17
C ASN A 18 -0.33 -4.78 -8.97
N ALA A 19 0.07 -5.44 -10.06
CA ALA A 19 0.45 -6.84 -10.03
C ALA A 19 1.94 -7.01 -9.71
N ASP A 20 2.31 -8.12 -9.09
CA ASP A 20 3.69 -8.61 -9.04
C ASP A 20 4.09 -9.19 -10.41
N PHE A 21 5.38 -9.21 -10.73
CA PHE A 21 5.92 -9.76 -11.96
C PHE A 21 6.88 -10.91 -11.68
N VAL A 22 6.57 -12.07 -12.24
CA VAL A 22 7.44 -13.25 -12.20
C VAL A 22 8.05 -13.42 -13.59
N PRO A 23 9.37 -13.32 -13.74
CA PRO A 23 10.05 -13.55 -15.01
C PRO A 23 9.86 -14.98 -15.52
N ALA A 24 10.02 -15.17 -16.82
CA ALA A 24 10.05 -16.51 -17.41
C ALA A 24 11.20 -17.34 -16.81
N GLY A 25 10.91 -18.54 -16.42
CA GLY A 25 11.88 -19.55 -16.02
C GLY A 25 12.20 -20.51 -17.16
N LYS A 26 13.01 -21.54 -16.89
CA LYS A 26 13.38 -22.55 -17.89
C LYS A 26 12.15 -23.32 -18.44
N THR A 27 11.13 -23.50 -17.64
CA THR A 27 9.93 -24.29 -17.97
C THR A 27 8.61 -23.52 -17.76
N SER A 28 8.67 -22.23 -17.41
CA SER A 28 7.50 -21.41 -17.15
C SER A 28 7.54 -20.10 -17.92
N SER A 29 6.40 -19.69 -18.43
CA SER A 29 6.22 -18.35 -19.04
C SER A 29 6.26 -17.27 -17.96
N ALA A 30 6.59 -16.03 -18.39
CA ALA A 30 6.45 -14.87 -17.51
C ALA A 30 4.97 -14.69 -17.09
N GLN A 31 4.77 -14.28 -15.86
CA GLN A 31 3.44 -14.13 -15.27
C GLN A 31 3.32 -12.80 -14.53
N MET A 32 2.11 -12.27 -14.49
CA MET A 32 1.69 -11.26 -13.54
C MET A 32 0.77 -11.93 -12.54
N ARG A 33 0.95 -11.64 -11.26
CA ARG A 33 0.13 -12.22 -10.20
C ARG A 33 -0.20 -11.18 -9.14
N VAL A 34 -1.31 -11.37 -8.48
CA VAL A 34 -1.73 -10.59 -7.32
C VAL A 34 -2.28 -11.56 -6.29
N HIS A 35 -2.03 -11.31 -5.02
CA HIS A 35 -2.66 -12.09 -3.96
C HIS A 35 -4.16 -11.82 -3.97
N ALA A 36 -5.00 -12.87 -4.02
CA ALA A 36 -6.44 -12.75 -4.15
C ALA A 36 -7.07 -11.85 -3.08
N GLY A 37 -6.57 -11.94 -1.85
CA GLY A 37 -7.04 -11.15 -0.71
C GLY A 37 -7.07 -9.64 -0.96
N TYR A 38 -6.20 -9.08 -1.80
CA TYR A 38 -6.28 -7.66 -2.16
C TYR A 38 -7.56 -7.33 -2.92
N ALA A 39 -7.87 -8.12 -3.95
CA ALA A 39 -9.07 -7.92 -4.75
C ALA A 39 -10.34 -8.23 -3.95
N ASP A 40 -10.32 -9.30 -3.16
CA ASP A 40 -11.44 -9.72 -2.31
C ASP A 40 -11.76 -8.67 -1.25
N SER A 41 -10.74 -8.07 -0.60
CA SER A 41 -10.92 -7.02 0.40
C SER A 41 -11.48 -5.73 -0.22
N VAL A 42 -10.97 -5.30 -1.37
CA VAL A 42 -11.53 -4.14 -2.09
C VAL A 42 -12.98 -4.39 -2.49
N PHE A 43 -13.28 -5.59 -2.97
CA PHE A 43 -14.64 -5.95 -3.37
C PHE A 43 -15.59 -5.97 -2.16
N ALA A 44 -15.18 -6.58 -1.06
CA ALA A 44 -15.95 -6.64 0.19
C ALA A 44 -16.18 -5.24 0.78
N ALA A 45 -15.20 -4.33 0.66
CA ALA A 45 -15.32 -2.92 1.06
C ALA A 45 -16.23 -2.08 0.14
N GLY A 46 -16.81 -2.67 -0.90
CA GLY A 46 -17.72 -1.98 -1.82
C GLY A 46 -17.04 -1.33 -3.03
N GLY A 47 -15.72 -1.47 -3.22
CA GLY A 47 -14.99 -1.05 -4.40
C GLY A 47 -15.13 -2.01 -5.59
N LEU A 48 -14.65 -1.60 -6.74
CA LEU A 48 -14.49 -2.44 -7.94
C LEU A 48 -12.99 -2.63 -8.20
N PRO A 49 -12.37 -3.78 -7.88
CA PRO A 49 -10.95 -4.00 -8.05
C PRO A 49 -10.59 -4.17 -9.52
N LEU A 50 -9.54 -3.48 -9.98
CA LEU A 50 -8.99 -3.59 -11.32
C LEU A 50 -7.48 -3.83 -11.26
N VAL A 51 -7.03 -5.02 -11.67
CA VAL A 51 -5.60 -5.36 -11.68
C VAL A 51 -4.90 -4.66 -12.84
N ILE A 52 -3.86 -3.89 -12.52
CA ILE A 52 -3.08 -3.10 -13.48
C ILE A 52 -1.79 -3.85 -13.84
N PRO A 53 -1.56 -4.14 -15.13
CA PRO A 53 -0.38 -4.86 -15.57
C PRO A 53 0.89 -4.01 -15.50
N THR A 54 2.02 -4.62 -15.09
CA THR A 54 3.35 -3.99 -15.03
C THR A 54 4.00 -3.76 -16.40
N SER A 55 3.23 -3.75 -17.47
CA SER A 55 3.70 -3.56 -18.85
C SER A 55 3.39 -2.19 -19.43
N LEU A 56 2.60 -1.38 -18.73
CA LEU A 56 2.22 -0.06 -19.20
C LEU A 56 3.43 0.88 -19.18
N LYS A 57 3.52 1.74 -20.19
CA LYS A 57 4.41 2.90 -20.19
C LYS A 57 3.70 4.06 -19.49
N GLU A 58 4.43 5.14 -19.24
CA GLU A 58 3.93 6.29 -18.47
C GLU A 58 2.61 6.85 -19.04
N ARG A 59 2.54 7.05 -20.35
CA ARG A 59 1.33 7.57 -21.01
C ARG A 59 0.11 6.65 -20.82
N GLU A 60 0.25 5.35 -21.08
CA GLU A 60 -0.83 4.39 -20.94
C GLU A 60 -1.24 4.25 -19.46
N LEU A 61 -0.27 4.39 -18.54
CA LEU A 61 -0.55 4.40 -17.12
C LEU A 61 -1.33 5.65 -16.71
N GLU A 62 -0.95 6.84 -17.19
CA GLU A 62 -1.70 8.09 -16.97
C GLU A 62 -3.14 7.97 -17.46
N GLU A 63 -3.35 7.49 -18.70
CA GLU A 63 -4.68 7.26 -19.27
C GLU A 63 -5.49 6.22 -18.46
N THR A 64 -4.82 5.28 -17.83
CA THR A 64 -5.45 4.28 -16.95
C THR A 64 -5.84 4.92 -15.62
N LEU A 65 -4.94 5.68 -14.99
CA LEU A 65 -5.20 6.36 -13.72
C LEU A 65 -6.37 7.34 -13.81
N ASP A 66 -6.60 7.96 -14.98
CA ASP A 66 -7.76 8.84 -15.25
C ASP A 66 -9.12 8.11 -15.15
N LYS A 67 -9.12 6.79 -15.11
CA LYS A 67 -10.34 5.95 -15.00
C LYS A 67 -10.50 5.32 -13.63
N LEU A 68 -9.60 5.62 -12.70
CA LEU A 68 -9.58 5.05 -11.35
C LEU A 68 -9.89 6.12 -10.31
N ASP A 69 -10.60 5.73 -9.28
CA ASP A 69 -10.96 6.59 -8.14
C ASP A 69 -9.94 6.50 -7.00
N GLY A 70 -9.12 5.46 -6.99
CA GLY A 70 -8.06 5.24 -6.00
C GLY A 70 -7.13 4.10 -6.40
N PHE A 71 -6.04 3.94 -5.64
CA PHE A 71 -5.05 2.92 -5.92
C PHE A 71 -4.61 2.17 -4.66
N LEU A 72 -4.57 0.83 -4.75
CA LEU A 72 -4.01 -0.07 -3.76
C LEU A 72 -2.64 -0.54 -4.23
N LEU A 73 -1.57 -0.01 -3.60
CA LEU A 73 -0.21 -0.45 -3.83
C LEU A 73 0.06 -1.73 -3.02
N THR A 74 0.40 -2.80 -3.73
CA THR A 74 0.55 -4.13 -3.13
C THR A 74 1.94 -4.37 -2.55
N GLY A 75 2.02 -5.27 -1.59
CA GLY A 75 3.26 -5.92 -1.22
C GLY A 75 3.80 -6.87 -2.30
N GLY A 76 4.86 -7.58 -1.96
CA GLY A 76 5.47 -8.58 -2.82
C GLY A 76 6.40 -9.50 -2.03
N PRO A 77 6.79 -10.66 -2.58
CA PRO A 77 7.64 -11.62 -1.89
C PRO A 77 9.14 -11.27 -1.94
N LEU A 78 9.51 -10.26 -2.72
CA LEU A 78 10.88 -9.82 -2.96
C LEU A 78 11.09 -8.38 -2.50
N ASP A 79 12.33 -7.95 -2.43
CA ASP A 79 12.78 -6.72 -1.79
C ASP A 79 13.06 -5.60 -2.82
N LEU A 80 13.17 -4.35 -2.34
CA LEU A 80 13.68 -3.22 -3.12
C LEU A 80 15.19 -3.40 -3.38
N ASP A 81 15.65 -3.07 -4.59
CA ASP A 81 17.07 -3.19 -4.97
C ASP A 81 17.92 -2.11 -4.29
N PRO A 82 18.90 -2.47 -3.42
CA PRO A 82 19.79 -1.53 -2.80
C PRO A 82 20.53 -0.62 -3.78
N LYS A 83 20.93 -1.14 -4.96
CA LYS A 83 21.63 -0.36 -5.98
C LYS A 83 20.81 0.81 -6.51
N ARG A 84 19.50 0.61 -6.63
CA ARG A 84 18.55 1.66 -7.06
C ARG A 84 18.29 2.71 -6.00
N LEU A 85 18.65 2.40 -4.75
CA LEU A 85 18.60 3.30 -3.61
C LEU A 85 19.93 4.02 -3.35
N GLY A 86 20.96 3.76 -4.18
CA GLY A 86 22.31 4.27 -3.95
C GLY A 86 23.02 3.62 -2.77
N MET A 87 22.55 2.45 -2.34
CA MET A 87 23.08 1.70 -1.20
C MET A 87 23.96 0.53 -1.65
N PRO A 88 24.92 0.09 -0.84
CA PRO A 88 25.72 -1.08 -1.15
C PRO A 88 24.85 -2.35 -1.21
N PRO A 89 25.23 -3.34 -2.03
CA PRO A 89 24.54 -4.64 -2.06
C PRO A 89 24.51 -5.30 -0.67
N SER A 90 23.42 -5.96 -0.34
CA SER A 90 23.27 -6.72 0.89
C SER A 90 23.00 -8.19 0.57
N PRO A 91 23.69 -9.15 1.23
CA PRO A 91 23.45 -10.57 1.02
C PRO A 91 22.06 -11.04 1.53
N HIS A 92 21.41 -10.22 2.33
CA HIS A 92 20.09 -10.51 2.91
C HIS A 92 18.93 -10.04 2.04
N VAL A 93 19.22 -9.30 0.97
CA VAL A 93 18.20 -8.71 0.07
C VAL A 93 18.08 -9.55 -1.19
N GLN A 94 16.86 -9.91 -1.53
CA GLN A 94 16.48 -10.56 -2.78
C GLN A 94 15.71 -9.57 -3.67
N PRO A 95 16.40 -8.82 -4.55
CA PRO A 95 15.76 -7.75 -5.30
C PRO A 95 14.63 -8.26 -6.20
N MET A 96 13.54 -7.51 -6.24
CA MET A 96 12.48 -7.77 -7.20
C MET A 96 12.95 -7.55 -8.64
N PRO A 97 12.26 -8.15 -9.64
CA PRO A 97 12.57 -7.91 -11.04
C PRO A 97 12.49 -6.42 -11.39
N ALA A 98 13.48 -5.92 -12.14
CA ALA A 98 13.56 -4.52 -12.55
C ALA A 98 12.27 -4.00 -13.20
N ARG A 99 11.59 -4.85 -13.99
CA ARG A 99 10.30 -4.51 -14.62
C ARG A 99 9.23 -4.14 -13.60
N ARG A 100 9.15 -4.85 -12.45
CA ARG A 100 8.21 -4.56 -11.37
C ARG A 100 8.59 -3.25 -10.70
N GLU A 101 9.84 -3.09 -10.30
CA GLU A 101 10.31 -1.91 -9.58
C GLU A 101 10.24 -0.64 -10.44
N ASP A 102 10.59 -0.70 -11.74
CA ASP A 102 10.46 0.43 -12.66
C ASP A 102 9.01 0.90 -12.78
N PHE A 103 8.09 -0.06 -12.91
CA PHE A 103 6.66 0.22 -12.97
C PHE A 103 6.14 0.83 -11.67
N ASP A 104 6.46 0.24 -10.52
CA ASP A 104 5.97 0.70 -9.22
C ASP A 104 6.51 2.10 -8.89
N ARG A 105 7.77 2.41 -9.21
CA ARG A 105 8.35 3.76 -9.05
C ARG A 105 7.63 4.80 -9.91
N MET A 106 7.33 4.46 -11.15
CA MET A 106 6.56 5.32 -12.05
C MET A 106 5.14 5.54 -11.52
N LEU A 107 4.48 4.47 -11.11
CA LEU A 107 3.15 4.48 -10.53
C LEU A 107 3.08 5.34 -9.26
N CYS A 108 4.00 5.14 -8.31
CA CYS A 108 4.06 5.92 -7.08
C CYS A 108 4.24 7.43 -7.35
N ARG A 109 5.11 7.81 -8.31
CA ARG A 109 5.25 9.21 -8.71
C ARG A 109 3.95 9.81 -9.22
N LEU A 110 3.23 9.09 -10.08
CA LEU A 110 1.96 9.57 -10.63
C LEU A 110 0.86 9.66 -9.57
N ILE A 111 0.79 8.69 -8.64
CA ILE A 111 -0.15 8.73 -7.49
C ILE A 111 0.11 9.98 -6.63
N VAL A 112 1.37 10.24 -6.30
CA VAL A 112 1.77 11.42 -5.49
C VAL A 112 1.44 12.73 -6.20
N GLN A 113 1.79 12.85 -7.49
CA GLN A 113 1.53 14.04 -8.30
C GLN A 113 0.04 14.36 -8.40
N ARG A 114 -0.80 13.34 -8.52
CA ARG A 114 -2.25 13.45 -8.65
C ARG A 114 -2.97 13.56 -7.32
N LYS A 115 -2.25 13.37 -6.21
CA LYS A 115 -2.85 13.19 -4.87
C LYS A 115 -3.98 12.16 -4.89
N MET A 116 -3.80 11.09 -5.65
CA MET A 116 -4.80 10.03 -5.78
C MET A 116 -4.97 9.32 -4.43
N PRO A 117 -6.21 9.06 -3.98
CA PRO A 117 -6.43 8.24 -2.79
C PRO A 117 -5.66 6.92 -2.88
N CYS A 118 -4.88 6.60 -1.85
CA CYS A 118 -3.96 5.47 -1.89
C CYS A 118 -3.91 4.72 -0.56
N LEU A 119 -4.04 3.40 -0.63
CA LEU A 119 -3.64 2.48 0.43
C LEU A 119 -2.41 1.71 -0.05
N ALA A 120 -1.30 1.86 0.66
CA ALA A 120 -0.05 1.19 0.34
C ALA A 120 0.28 0.11 1.38
N VAL A 121 0.60 -1.11 0.95
CA VAL A 121 0.79 -2.27 1.82
C VAL A 121 2.22 -2.80 1.68
N ALA A 122 2.90 -3.01 2.79
CA ALA A 122 4.23 -3.61 2.88
C ALA A 122 5.23 -2.97 1.91
N LEU A 123 5.69 -3.71 0.89
CA LEU A 123 6.61 -3.21 -0.13
C LEU A 123 6.10 -1.95 -0.83
N GLY A 124 4.81 -1.87 -1.15
CA GLY A 124 4.20 -0.67 -1.75
C GLY A 124 4.29 0.55 -0.83
N ALA A 125 4.19 0.36 0.49
CA ALA A 125 4.38 1.43 1.47
C ALA A 125 5.85 1.90 1.51
N LEU A 126 6.81 0.97 1.50
CA LEU A 126 8.23 1.31 1.46
C LEU A 126 8.59 2.12 0.21
N GLU A 127 8.10 1.70 -0.95
CA GLU A 127 8.37 2.37 -2.21
C GLU A 127 7.75 3.76 -2.26
N LEU A 128 6.52 3.90 -1.79
CA LEU A 128 5.85 5.20 -1.68
C LEU A 128 6.62 6.16 -0.75
N ASN A 129 7.07 5.67 0.41
CA ASN A 129 7.91 6.46 1.31
C ASN A 129 9.19 6.96 0.63
N ILE A 130 9.88 6.10 -0.13
CA ILE A 130 11.10 6.47 -0.87
C ILE A 130 10.81 7.54 -1.92
N ILE A 131 9.77 7.37 -2.71
CA ILE A 131 9.37 8.32 -3.76
C ILE A 131 9.03 9.70 -3.17
N CYS A 132 8.49 9.73 -1.95
CA CYS A 132 8.22 10.95 -1.21
C CYS A 132 9.43 11.54 -0.47
N GLY A 133 10.63 10.95 -0.61
CA GLY A 133 11.90 11.46 -0.03
C GLY A 133 12.29 10.86 1.31
N GLY A 134 11.68 9.76 1.71
CA GLY A 134 12.09 8.93 2.84
C GLY A 134 13.22 7.96 2.51
N SER A 135 13.55 7.08 3.44
CA SER A 135 14.52 6.00 3.26
C SER A 135 14.09 4.73 4.01
N ILE A 136 14.78 3.62 3.76
CA ILE A 136 14.48 2.33 4.39
C ILE A 136 15.73 1.69 5.02
N PHE A 137 15.50 0.80 5.97
CA PHE A 137 16.43 -0.24 6.37
C PHE A 137 16.34 -1.40 5.40
N LEU A 138 17.48 -1.95 4.98
CA LEU A 138 17.51 -3.06 4.02
C LEU A 138 17.26 -4.41 4.68
N HIS A 139 17.66 -4.55 5.94
CA HIS A 139 17.50 -5.79 6.70
C HIS A 139 17.46 -5.50 8.20
N LEU A 140 16.27 -5.49 8.78
CA LEU A 140 16.05 -5.13 10.18
C LEU A 140 16.99 -5.82 11.17
N PRO A 141 17.20 -7.16 11.11
CA PRO A 141 18.09 -7.83 12.06
C PRO A 141 19.55 -7.35 12.00
N THR A 142 20.00 -6.84 10.85
CA THR A 142 21.36 -6.30 10.68
C THR A 142 21.42 -4.82 11.00
N ASP A 143 20.43 -4.06 10.52
CA ASP A 143 20.43 -2.60 10.60
C ASP A 143 19.98 -2.10 11.98
N ILE A 144 19.10 -2.87 12.65
CA ILE A 144 18.63 -2.63 14.02
C ILE A 144 18.75 -3.93 14.84
N PRO A 145 19.94 -4.29 15.33
CA PRO A 145 20.15 -5.58 16.02
C PRO A 145 19.35 -5.77 17.31
N LYS A 146 18.75 -4.72 17.83
CA LYS A 146 17.90 -4.76 19.04
C LYS A 146 16.40 -4.85 18.73
N SER A 147 16.01 -4.77 17.45
CA SER A 147 14.61 -5.01 17.08
C SER A 147 14.21 -6.46 17.35
N PHE A 148 12.97 -6.67 17.72
CA PHE A 148 12.45 -8.02 17.73
C PHE A 148 12.19 -8.51 16.29
N PRO A 149 11.96 -9.81 16.08
CA PRO A 149 11.65 -10.31 14.73
C PRO A 149 10.35 -9.69 14.19
N HIS A 150 10.40 -9.17 12.97
CA HIS A 150 9.23 -8.73 12.19
C HIS A 150 8.79 -9.79 11.15
N LYS A 151 9.39 -10.99 11.26
CA LYS A 151 9.10 -12.14 10.42
C LYS A 151 9.39 -13.41 11.20
N ASP A 152 8.50 -14.40 11.16
CA ASP A 152 8.81 -15.72 11.69
C ASP A 152 9.82 -16.42 10.77
N LEU A 153 10.97 -16.78 11.32
CA LEU A 153 12.04 -17.48 10.60
C LEU A 153 11.66 -18.93 10.22
N ASN A 154 10.66 -19.51 10.88
CA ASN A 154 10.16 -20.86 10.62
C ASN A 154 8.94 -20.87 9.68
N GLY A 155 8.55 -19.70 9.13
CA GLY A 155 7.43 -19.58 8.19
C GLY A 155 6.04 -19.59 8.82
N GLY A 156 5.96 -19.43 10.15
CA GLY A 156 4.70 -19.29 10.87
C GLY A 156 4.11 -17.89 10.80
N VAL A 157 2.96 -17.72 11.44
CA VAL A 157 2.32 -16.40 11.59
C VAL A 157 3.03 -15.64 12.71
N HIS A 158 3.66 -14.52 12.37
CA HIS A 158 4.21 -13.59 13.35
C HIS A 158 3.24 -12.43 13.59
N ARG A 159 3.14 -11.99 14.85
CA ARG A 159 2.35 -10.82 15.24
C ARG A 159 3.13 -10.00 16.25
N HIS A 160 3.00 -8.69 16.18
CA HIS A 160 3.50 -7.76 17.18
C HIS A 160 2.53 -6.59 17.35
N ALA A 161 2.73 -5.80 18.40
CA ALA A 161 1.93 -4.63 18.67
C ALA A 161 2.46 -3.41 17.90
N VAL A 162 1.54 -2.60 17.40
CA VAL A 162 1.79 -1.27 16.84
C VAL A 162 1.07 -0.25 17.72
N MET A 163 1.78 0.82 18.10
CA MET A 163 1.23 1.92 18.88
C MET A 163 0.60 2.94 17.95
N LEU A 164 -0.71 3.11 18.03
CA LEU A 164 -1.44 4.08 17.22
C LEU A 164 -1.61 5.41 17.98
N GLU A 165 -1.32 6.51 17.30
CA GLU A 165 -1.45 7.84 17.88
C GLU A 165 -2.91 8.30 17.89
N PRO A 166 -3.40 8.86 19.03
CA PRO A 166 -4.76 9.34 19.14
C PRO A 166 -5.10 10.42 18.10
N GLY A 167 -6.31 10.35 17.54
CA GLY A 167 -6.83 11.33 16.57
C GLY A 167 -6.36 11.12 15.14
N THR A 168 -5.59 10.07 14.86
CA THR A 168 -5.19 9.67 13.50
C THR A 168 -6.28 8.87 12.79
N ARG A 169 -6.19 8.69 11.48
CA ARG A 169 -7.13 7.82 10.74
C ARG A 169 -7.04 6.37 11.20
N LEU A 170 -5.81 5.88 11.43
CA LEU A 170 -5.61 4.53 11.92
C LEU A 170 -6.17 4.35 13.34
N ASP A 171 -6.05 5.37 14.21
CA ASP A 171 -6.68 5.36 15.52
C ASP A 171 -8.22 5.23 15.41
N HIS A 172 -8.85 5.97 14.50
CA HIS A 172 -10.30 5.87 14.27
C HIS A 172 -10.75 4.50 13.75
N ILE A 173 -9.87 3.79 13.05
CA ILE A 173 -10.16 2.47 12.45
C ILE A 173 -9.92 1.35 13.45
N TYR A 174 -8.75 1.36 14.11
CA TYR A 174 -8.31 0.25 14.96
C TYR A 174 -8.58 0.49 16.45
N GLY A 175 -8.87 1.72 16.85
CA GLY A 175 -8.84 2.17 18.24
C GLY A 175 -7.42 2.51 18.69
N GLY A 176 -7.31 3.44 19.65
CA GLY A 176 -6.02 3.91 20.15
C GLY A 176 -5.26 2.86 20.96
N GLY A 177 -3.96 3.11 21.15
CA GLY A 177 -3.07 2.27 21.94
C GLY A 177 -2.45 1.10 21.18
N GLU A 178 -2.24 -0.02 21.86
CA GLU A 178 -1.59 -1.20 21.29
C GLU A 178 -2.54 -2.02 20.42
N ASN A 179 -2.20 -2.17 19.15
CA ASN A 179 -2.97 -2.96 18.21
C ASN A 179 -2.11 -4.11 17.64
N PRO A 180 -2.51 -5.38 17.81
CA PRO A 180 -1.78 -6.52 17.29
C PRO A 180 -1.98 -6.65 15.77
N VAL A 181 -0.89 -6.58 15.02
CA VAL A 181 -0.88 -6.76 13.57
C VAL A 181 -0.10 -8.01 13.18
N ASN A 182 -0.41 -8.61 12.03
CA ASN A 182 0.45 -9.65 11.45
C ASN A 182 1.69 -8.99 10.83
N SER A 183 2.82 -9.68 10.84
CA SER A 183 4.07 -9.12 10.35
C SER A 183 4.88 -10.14 9.55
N TYR A 184 5.38 -9.70 8.40
CA TYR A 184 6.21 -10.50 7.52
C TYR A 184 7.09 -9.59 6.64
N HIS A 185 8.00 -8.82 7.24
CA HIS A 185 8.86 -7.92 6.48
C HIS A 185 10.29 -7.87 7.03
N PRO A 186 11.30 -8.08 6.19
CA PRO A 186 12.71 -7.88 6.55
C PRO A 186 13.18 -6.44 6.38
N GLN A 187 12.52 -5.68 5.48
CA GLN A 187 12.77 -4.26 5.23
C GLN A 187 11.77 -3.40 6.00
N ALA A 188 12.16 -2.20 6.39
CA ALA A 188 11.28 -1.24 7.07
C ALA A 188 11.66 0.20 6.75
N VAL A 189 10.78 1.14 7.06
CA VAL A 189 11.06 2.58 6.98
C VAL A 189 12.18 2.94 7.97
N ASN A 190 13.23 3.61 7.47
CA ASN A 190 14.30 4.22 8.27
C ASN A 190 13.99 5.69 8.55
N LYS A 191 13.80 6.47 7.47
CA LYS A 191 13.40 7.87 7.56
C LYS A 191 12.04 8.02 6.89
N ILE A 192 11.09 8.51 7.65
CA ILE A 192 9.77 8.83 7.12
C ILE A 192 9.84 10.06 6.20
N ALA A 193 9.08 10.03 5.10
CA ALA A 193 9.00 11.14 4.18
C ALA A 193 8.28 12.35 4.80
N PRO A 194 8.67 13.61 4.46
CA PRO A 194 8.10 14.80 5.07
C PRO A 194 6.59 14.97 4.88
N CYS A 195 6.00 14.37 3.84
CA CYS A 195 4.55 14.42 3.59
C CYS A 195 3.74 13.46 4.48
N PHE A 196 4.41 12.61 5.27
CA PHE A 196 3.81 11.65 6.18
C PHE A 196 4.21 11.95 7.64
N PRO A 197 3.71 13.03 8.25
CA PRO A 197 4.13 13.43 9.59
C PRO A 197 3.65 12.50 10.70
N VAL A 198 2.66 11.66 10.43
CA VAL A 198 2.12 10.65 11.36
C VAL A 198 2.70 9.29 10.98
N ALA A 199 3.44 8.69 11.90
CA ALA A 199 4.16 7.45 11.66
C ALA A 199 4.10 6.51 12.89
N PRO A 200 3.00 5.75 13.06
CA PRO A 200 2.88 4.72 14.09
C PRO A 200 4.04 3.73 14.08
N GLN A 201 4.48 3.34 15.27
CA GLN A 201 5.63 2.48 15.47
C GLN A 201 5.28 1.25 16.31
N SER A 202 6.05 0.19 16.11
CA SER A 202 6.10 -0.93 17.03
C SER A 202 6.86 -0.56 18.31
N ILE A 203 6.79 -1.39 19.33
CA ILE A 203 7.42 -1.15 20.66
C ILE A 203 8.94 -0.98 20.55
N ASP A 204 9.59 -1.59 19.56
CA ASP A 204 11.04 -1.46 19.31
C ASP A 204 11.41 -0.22 18.47
N GLY A 205 10.43 0.63 18.14
CA GLY A 205 10.61 1.89 17.42
C GLY A 205 10.67 1.77 15.90
N VAL A 206 10.39 0.58 15.35
CA VAL A 206 10.26 0.41 13.89
C VAL A 206 8.96 1.05 13.42
N VAL A 207 9.04 1.88 12.38
CA VAL A 207 7.86 2.50 11.75
C VAL A 207 7.03 1.43 11.03
N GLU A 208 5.79 1.29 11.44
CA GLU A 208 4.87 0.26 10.95
C GLU A 208 3.77 0.81 10.03
N ALA A 209 3.51 2.10 10.13
CA ALA A 209 2.55 2.75 9.27
C ALA A 209 2.90 4.22 9.10
N PHE A 210 2.22 4.86 8.16
CA PHE A 210 2.25 6.31 7.99
C PHE A 210 0.99 6.79 7.31
N GLU A 211 0.65 8.06 7.54
CA GLU A 211 -0.45 8.71 6.83
C GLU A 211 -0.18 10.19 6.57
N THR A 212 -0.76 10.70 5.50
CA THR A 212 -0.72 12.14 5.23
C THR A 212 -1.80 12.87 6.02
N VAL A 213 -1.48 14.09 6.45
CA VAL A 213 -2.45 15.03 7.06
C VAL A 213 -3.01 16.00 6.03
N ASP A 214 -2.60 15.93 4.77
CA ASP A 214 -3.15 16.76 3.70
C ASP A 214 -4.64 16.46 3.50
N PRO A 215 -5.56 17.43 3.71
CA PRO A 215 -6.99 17.20 3.57
C PRO A 215 -7.43 16.89 2.13
N HIS A 216 -6.56 17.16 1.15
CA HIS A 216 -6.81 16.92 -0.27
C HIS A 216 -6.18 15.60 -0.76
N TRP A 217 -5.50 14.88 0.10
CA TRP A 217 -4.86 13.61 -0.27
C TRP A 217 -5.06 12.56 0.82
N ASN A 218 -5.93 11.60 0.60
CA ASN A 218 -6.06 10.45 1.48
C ASN A 218 -5.02 9.39 1.08
N CYS A 219 -3.95 9.28 1.86
CA CYS A 219 -2.90 8.31 1.64
C CYS A 219 -2.48 7.70 2.99
N THR A 220 -2.51 6.38 3.04
CA THR A 220 -2.10 5.58 4.20
C THR A 220 -1.19 4.45 3.73
N GLY A 221 -0.05 4.27 4.39
CA GLY A 221 0.84 3.13 4.20
C GLY A 221 0.90 2.28 5.46
N VAL A 222 0.89 0.96 5.31
CA VAL A 222 1.00 -0.01 6.41
C VAL A 222 2.03 -1.08 6.07
N GLN A 223 2.83 -1.51 7.06
CA GLN A 223 3.81 -2.57 6.88
C GLN A 223 3.22 -3.97 7.03
N TRP A 224 2.15 -4.11 7.81
CA TRP A 224 1.46 -5.39 7.96
C TRP A 224 0.62 -5.76 6.73
N HIS A 225 0.01 -6.93 6.76
CA HIS A 225 -0.73 -7.51 5.64
C HIS A 225 -2.24 -7.60 5.92
N PRO A 226 -3.00 -6.50 5.79
CA PRO A 226 -4.42 -6.45 6.10
C PRO A 226 -5.30 -7.28 5.16
N HIS A 227 -4.75 -7.74 4.03
CA HIS A 227 -5.41 -8.56 3.01
C HIS A 227 -5.20 -10.07 3.22
N SER A 228 -4.39 -10.46 4.19
CA SER A 228 -4.01 -11.87 4.37
C SER A 228 -5.09 -12.65 5.11
N GLU A 229 -5.01 -13.99 5.04
CA GLU A 229 -5.90 -14.89 5.77
C GLU A 229 -5.78 -14.76 7.29
N THR A 230 -4.70 -14.14 7.78
CA THR A 230 -4.46 -13.87 9.19
C THR A 230 -4.88 -12.46 9.62
N ALA A 231 -5.51 -11.70 8.72
CA ALA A 231 -6.04 -10.38 9.00
C ALA A 231 -7.13 -10.40 10.09
N SER A 232 -7.25 -9.29 10.80
CA SER A 232 -8.30 -9.07 11.79
C SER A 232 -9.56 -8.49 11.16
N ALA A 233 -10.66 -8.47 11.89
CA ALA A 233 -11.86 -7.76 11.45
C ALA A 233 -11.64 -6.25 11.28
N LEU A 234 -10.69 -5.66 12.02
CA LEU A 234 -10.32 -4.25 11.93
C LEU A 234 -9.58 -3.95 10.62
N ASP A 235 -8.83 -4.92 10.09
CA ASP A 235 -8.17 -4.78 8.79
C ASP A 235 -9.18 -4.58 7.66
N MET A 236 -10.38 -5.17 7.77
CA MET A 236 -11.46 -4.92 6.81
C MET A 236 -11.96 -3.48 6.89
N GLN A 237 -12.04 -2.89 8.08
CA GLN A 237 -12.40 -1.47 8.25
C GLN A 237 -11.38 -0.53 7.61
N LEU A 238 -10.10 -0.90 7.55
CA LEU A 238 -9.09 -0.14 6.81
C LEU A 238 -9.41 -0.08 5.31
N PHE A 239 -9.81 -1.21 4.71
CA PHE A 239 -10.26 -1.22 3.30
C PHE A 239 -11.55 -0.44 3.09
N GLU A 240 -12.51 -0.54 4.01
CA GLU A 240 -13.76 0.22 3.95
C GLU A 240 -13.51 1.73 4.01
N ALA A 241 -12.66 2.19 4.93
CA ALA A 241 -12.27 3.59 5.05
C ALA A 241 -11.55 4.09 3.80
N PHE A 242 -10.65 3.30 3.23
CA PHE A 242 -9.96 3.60 1.98
C PHE A 242 -10.94 3.73 0.81
N VAL A 243 -11.78 2.72 0.56
CA VAL A 243 -12.76 2.74 -0.54
C VAL A 243 -13.75 3.91 -0.39
N GLN A 244 -14.19 4.20 0.84
CA GLN A 244 -15.04 5.36 1.11
C GLN A 244 -14.35 6.68 0.78
N SER A 245 -13.05 6.79 1.01
CA SER A 245 -12.27 8.00 0.69
C SER A 245 -12.19 8.26 -0.82
N CYS A 246 -12.18 7.22 -1.63
CA CYS A 246 -12.19 7.32 -3.10
C CYS A 246 -13.50 7.95 -3.60
N THR A 247 -14.64 7.54 -3.05
CA THR A 247 -15.96 8.12 -3.39
C THR A 247 -16.04 9.62 -3.07
N ARG A 248 -15.46 10.05 -1.95
CA ARG A 248 -15.43 11.48 -1.56
C ARG A 248 -14.50 12.31 -2.44
N HIS A 249 -13.46 11.71 -2.98
CA HIS A 249 -12.53 12.39 -3.89
C HIS A 249 -13.23 12.78 -5.19
N ASP A 250 -14.01 11.90 -5.77
CA ASP A 250 -14.80 12.16 -6.97
C ASP A 250 -15.75 13.36 -6.78
N LEU A 251 -16.49 13.40 -5.67
CA LEU A 251 -17.39 14.52 -5.35
C LEU A 251 -16.67 15.89 -5.25
N ARG A 252 -15.42 15.95 -4.81
CA ARG A 252 -14.65 17.20 -4.71
C ARG A 252 -14.14 17.70 -6.06
N VAL A 253 -13.76 16.80 -6.96
CA VAL A 253 -13.35 17.16 -8.32
C VAL A 253 -14.51 17.81 -9.07
N PHE A 254 -15.72 17.29 -8.94
CA PHE A 254 -16.92 17.89 -9.55
C PHE A 254 -17.29 19.26 -8.96
N GLN A 255 -17.06 19.47 -7.66
CA GLN A 255 -17.32 20.77 -7.00
C GLN A 255 -16.27 21.85 -7.34
N ALA A 256 -15.03 21.45 -7.65
CA ALA A 256 -13.97 22.39 -8.05
C ALA A 256 -14.02 22.77 -9.54
N ALA A 257 -14.78 22.04 -10.35
CA ALA A 257 -14.98 22.29 -11.78
C ALA A 257 -16.28 23.03 -12.12
N ALA A 258 -17.14 23.29 -11.13
CA ALA A 258 -18.38 24.05 -11.22
C ALA A 258 -18.22 25.46 -10.65
#